data_4fcb27692b2d2067a025bdbb65948982
#
_entry.id   4fcb27692b2d2067a025bdbb65948982
#
_cell.length_a   1.000
_cell.length_b   1.000
_cell.length_c   1.000
_cell.angle_alpha   90.00
_cell.angle_beta   90.00
_cell.angle_gamma   90.00
#
_symmetry.space_group_name_H-M   'P 1'
#
loop_
_entity.id
_entity.type
_entity.pdbx_description
1 polymer ?
#
loop_
_entity_poly.entity_id
_entity_poly.type
_entity_poly.pdbx_seq_one_letter_code
_entity_poly.pdbx_strand_id
1 'polypeptide(L)'
;MTYILVDTANTFFRARHVINGSADIKLGMAFHITLNSIKKAWQDFNGSHVVFCLEGRSWRKDYYAPYKRNRSDARAAHTEKEAEEEKVFWEAFDTFKDFIAEKTNCTVLQHQQLEADDLIAGWIQTHPNDDHVIISTDSDFVQLIAPNVRQYNGVMETTTTHEGIIDKKGKRVIDKKTNEAKAVPNPEWLLFEKCMRGDPTDNVFSAYPKVRKNKLEEAFNDRASKGFAWNNMMLQRWVDHNGVEHRVLEDYERNRKLIDLAAQ
;
A
#
# COMPACT_ATOMS: atom_id res chain seq x y z
N MET A 1 -18.26 -4.98 -14.15
CA MET A 1 -17.76 -6.24 -13.54
C MET A 1 -17.21 -5.94 -12.15
N THR A 2 -16.95 -6.97 -11.30
CA THR A 2 -16.27 -6.76 -10.01
C THR A 2 -14.94 -7.50 -10.02
N TYR A 3 -13.86 -6.76 -10.05
CA TYR A 3 -12.49 -7.30 -10.02
C TYR A 3 -12.00 -7.44 -8.58
N ILE A 4 -11.44 -8.60 -8.24
CA ILE A 4 -10.75 -8.85 -6.99
C ILE A 4 -9.25 -8.71 -7.28
N LEU A 5 -8.68 -7.59 -6.87
CA LEU A 5 -7.27 -7.24 -7.10
C LEU A 5 -6.45 -7.65 -5.88
N VAL A 6 -5.52 -8.57 -6.07
CA VAL A 6 -4.74 -9.14 -4.97
C VAL A 6 -3.34 -8.55 -4.97
N ASP A 7 -3.02 -7.82 -3.92
CA ASP A 7 -1.64 -7.51 -3.55
C ASP A 7 -1.01 -8.79 -3.01
N THR A 8 -0.40 -9.55 -3.91
CA THR A 8 -0.10 -10.96 -3.69
C THR A 8 0.96 -11.16 -2.62
N ALA A 9 2.06 -10.40 -2.71
CA ALA A 9 3.15 -10.52 -1.75
C ALA A 9 2.73 -10.06 -0.34
N ASN A 10 2.00 -8.95 -0.23
CA ASN A 10 1.49 -8.44 1.05
C ASN A 10 0.55 -9.45 1.70
N THR A 11 -0.42 -9.98 0.94
CA THR A 11 -1.42 -10.91 1.44
C THR A 11 -0.78 -12.21 1.91
N PHE A 12 0.14 -12.78 1.12
CA PHE A 12 0.85 -14.02 1.44
C PHE A 12 1.82 -13.84 2.60
N PHE A 13 2.60 -12.75 2.62
CA PHE A 13 3.56 -12.45 3.67
C PHE A 13 2.88 -12.19 5.03
N ARG A 14 1.76 -11.45 5.02
CA ARG A 14 0.99 -11.20 6.25
C ARG A 14 0.38 -12.47 6.84
N ALA A 15 -0.08 -13.39 6.01
CA ALA A 15 -0.59 -14.67 6.46
C ALA A 15 0.46 -15.47 7.26
N ARG A 16 1.75 -15.40 6.87
CA ARG A 16 2.86 -16.03 7.60
C ARG A 16 3.00 -15.53 9.05
N HIS A 17 2.75 -14.23 9.30
CA HIS A 17 2.96 -13.63 10.62
C HIS A 17 1.82 -13.87 11.62
N VAL A 18 0.68 -14.36 11.16
CA VAL A 18 -0.48 -14.62 12.03
C VAL A 18 -0.36 -15.97 12.75
N ILE A 19 0.59 -16.83 12.35
CA ILE A 19 0.64 -18.23 12.78
C ILE A 19 1.89 -18.53 13.57
N ASN A 20 1.71 -19.24 14.69
CA ASN A 20 2.79 -19.84 15.47
C ASN A 20 2.99 -21.30 15.02
N GLY A 21 4.23 -21.73 14.84
CA GLY A 21 4.54 -23.12 14.43
C GLY A 21 5.85 -23.24 13.64
N SER A 22 6.12 -24.43 13.14
CA SER A 22 7.24 -24.70 12.23
C SER A 22 7.08 -23.94 10.89
N ALA A 23 8.16 -23.83 10.11
CA ALA A 23 8.15 -23.18 8.81
C ALA A 23 7.09 -23.79 7.86
N ASP A 24 7.00 -25.13 7.83
CA ASP A 24 6.04 -25.85 6.97
C ASP A 24 4.58 -25.55 7.36
N ILE A 25 4.28 -25.51 8.67
CA ILE A 25 2.94 -25.17 9.16
C ILE A 25 2.60 -23.73 8.79
N LYS A 26 3.52 -22.79 9.02
CA LYS A 26 3.34 -21.39 8.65
C LYS A 26 3.07 -21.22 7.17
N LEU A 27 3.76 -21.98 6.35
CA LEU A 27 3.65 -21.91 4.91
C LEU A 27 2.30 -22.45 4.41
N GLY A 28 1.93 -23.68 4.80
CA GLY A 28 0.64 -24.29 4.42
C GLY A 28 -0.53 -23.42 4.85
N MET A 29 -0.44 -22.80 6.02
CA MET A 29 -1.47 -21.87 6.51
C MET A 29 -1.45 -20.53 5.78
N ALA A 30 -0.30 -20.04 5.30
CA ALA A 30 -0.24 -18.83 4.49
C ALA A 30 -1.00 -19.01 3.17
N PHE A 31 -0.85 -20.13 2.50
CA PHE A 31 -1.67 -20.51 1.34
C PHE A 31 -3.16 -20.51 1.67
N HIS A 32 -3.52 -21.22 2.74
CA HIS A 32 -4.91 -21.36 3.15
C HIS A 32 -5.57 -20.03 3.49
N ILE A 33 -4.88 -19.16 4.25
CA ILE A 33 -5.39 -17.84 4.62
C ILE A 33 -5.52 -16.95 3.38
N THR A 34 -4.53 -16.96 2.49
CA THR A 34 -4.56 -16.18 1.25
C THR A 34 -5.75 -16.58 0.39
N LEU A 35 -5.91 -17.87 0.09
CA LEU A 35 -7.00 -18.37 -0.73
C LEU A 35 -8.37 -18.16 -0.09
N ASN A 36 -8.49 -18.31 1.25
CA ASN A 36 -9.73 -18.03 1.96
C ASN A 36 -10.08 -16.54 1.95
N SER A 37 -9.10 -15.65 2.07
CA SER A 37 -9.34 -14.20 1.97
C SER A 37 -9.87 -13.84 0.58
N ILE A 38 -9.31 -14.43 -0.47
CA ILE A 38 -9.76 -14.22 -1.86
C ILE A 38 -11.16 -14.78 -2.05
N LYS A 39 -11.40 -16.03 -1.61
CA LYS A 39 -12.73 -16.67 -1.69
C LYS A 39 -13.78 -15.84 -0.95
N LYS A 40 -13.45 -15.36 0.24
CA LYS A 40 -14.36 -14.52 1.04
C LYS A 40 -14.67 -13.20 0.32
N ALA A 41 -13.66 -12.50 -0.17
CA ALA A 41 -13.88 -11.27 -0.94
C ALA A 41 -14.71 -11.54 -2.20
N TRP A 42 -14.44 -12.63 -2.92
CA TRP A 42 -15.24 -13.06 -4.07
C TRP A 42 -16.73 -13.22 -3.72
N GLN A 43 -17.01 -13.89 -2.62
CA GLN A 43 -18.39 -14.14 -2.17
C GLN A 43 -19.09 -12.87 -1.66
N ASP A 44 -18.41 -12.11 -0.79
CA ASP A 44 -18.99 -10.94 -0.13
C ASP A 44 -19.24 -9.77 -1.11
N PHE A 45 -18.46 -9.67 -2.19
CA PHE A 45 -18.53 -8.58 -3.16
C PHE A 45 -19.02 -9.00 -4.56
N ASN A 46 -19.53 -10.22 -4.73
CA ASN A 46 -19.95 -10.76 -6.02
C ASN A 46 -18.86 -10.64 -7.10
N GLY A 47 -17.66 -11.13 -6.77
CA GLY A 47 -16.50 -11.08 -7.66
C GLY A 47 -16.77 -11.72 -9.02
N SER A 48 -16.27 -11.11 -10.09
CA SER A 48 -16.39 -11.61 -11.45
C SER A 48 -15.06 -12.18 -11.97
N HIS A 49 -13.94 -11.60 -11.52
CA HIS A 49 -12.60 -12.03 -11.94
C HIS A 49 -11.56 -11.68 -10.88
N VAL A 50 -10.53 -12.54 -10.75
CA VAL A 50 -9.40 -12.34 -9.81
C VAL A 50 -8.15 -11.97 -10.58
N VAL A 51 -7.47 -10.92 -10.13
CA VAL A 51 -6.22 -10.43 -10.70
C VAL A 51 -5.16 -10.44 -9.60
N PHE A 52 -4.14 -11.27 -9.78
CA PHE A 52 -2.98 -11.32 -8.91
C PHE A 52 -1.92 -10.34 -9.41
N CYS A 53 -1.56 -9.35 -8.59
CA CYS A 53 -0.52 -8.39 -8.89
C CYS A 53 0.75 -8.78 -8.13
N LEU A 54 1.84 -8.96 -8.88
CA LEU A 54 3.12 -9.46 -8.38
C LEU A 54 4.16 -8.34 -8.40
N GLU A 55 5.04 -8.38 -7.40
CA GLU A 55 6.14 -7.43 -7.26
C GLU A 55 7.18 -7.55 -8.37
N GLY A 56 7.62 -6.41 -8.90
CA GLY A 56 8.84 -6.27 -9.68
C GLY A 56 9.95 -5.56 -8.89
N ARG A 57 11.04 -5.17 -9.57
CA ARG A 57 12.17 -4.50 -8.92
C ARG A 57 11.85 -3.11 -8.39
N SER A 58 10.86 -2.44 -8.92
CA SER A 58 10.52 -1.02 -8.71
C SER A 58 11.50 -0.04 -9.39
N TRP A 59 10.95 0.77 -10.31
CA TRP A 59 11.64 1.89 -10.95
C TRP A 59 12.05 2.97 -9.95
N ARG A 60 11.35 3.06 -8.80
CA ARG A 60 11.61 4.04 -7.73
C ARG A 60 13.03 3.93 -7.18
N LYS A 61 13.61 2.72 -7.17
CA LYS A 61 15.00 2.48 -6.74
C LYS A 61 16.03 3.12 -7.65
N ASP A 62 15.73 3.24 -8.93
CA ASP A 62 16.60 3.89 -9.90
C ASP A 62 16.45 5.43 -9.85
N TYR A 63 15.25 5.90 -9.51
CA TYR A 63 14.96 7.33 -9.38
C TYR A 63 15.44 7.91 -8.04
N TYR A 64 15.33 7.15 -6.94
CA TYR A 64 15.66 7.59 -5.58
C TYR A 64 16.37 6.49 -4.80
N ALA A 65 17.70 6.57 -4.75
CA ALA A 65 18.54 5.53 -4.17
C ALA A 65 18.19 5.11 -2.72
N PRO A 66 17.68 5.97 -1.83
CA PRO A 66 17.24 5.56 -0.51
C PRO A 66 15.97 4.68 -0.49
N TYR A 67 15.17 4.65 -1.57
CA TYR A 67 13.88 3.96 -1.61
C TYR A 67 14.01 2.48 -1.23
N LYS A 68 13.28 2.08 -0.17
CA LYS A 68 13.26 0.72 0.40
C LYS A 68 14.65 0.14 0.76
N ARG A 69 15.69 0.99 0.91
CA ARG A 69 17.04 0.54 1.26
C ARG A 69 17.08 -0.08 2.66
N ASN A 70 16.31 0.47 3.61
CA ASN A 70 16.14 -0.10 4.95
C ASN A 70 15.72 -1.58 4.93
N ARG A 71 14.94 -2.01 3.93
CA ARG A 71 14.53 -3.42 3.78
C ARG A 71 15.68 -4.31 3.32
N SER A 72 16.53 -3.82 2.40
CA SER A 72 17.71 -4.57 1.98
C SER A 72 18.77 -4.63 3.08
N ASP A 73 18.95 -3.55 3.84
CA ASP A 73 19.88 -3.51 4.97
C ASP A 73 19.42 -4.47 6.09
N ALA A 74 18.12 -4.52 6.38
CA ALA A 74 17.54 -5.47 7.33
C ALA A 74 17.74 -6.93 6.89
N ARG A 75 17.55 -7.25 5.59
CA ARG A 75 17.84 -8.59 5.05
C ARG A 75 19.30 -8.97 5.14
N ALA A 76 20.19 -8.04 4.86
CA ALA A 76 21.63 -8.27 4.98
C ALA A 76 22.08 -8.56 6.43
N ALA A 77 21.28 -8.16 7.43
CA ALA A 77 21.52 -8.41 8.85
C ALA A 77 20.86 -9.71 9.36
N HIS A 78 20.17 -10.48 8.51
CA HIS A 78 19.57 -11.75 8.90
C HIS A 78 20.62 -12.76 9.37
N THR A 79 20.26 -13.53 10.39
CA THR A 79 21.01 -14.74 10.77
C THR A 79 20.86 -15.81 9.69
N GLU A 80 21.77 -16.79 9.66
CA GLU A 80 21.69 -17.92 8.73
C GLU A 80 20.32 -18.62 8.77
N LYS A 81 19.76 -18.78 9.97
CA LYS A 81 18.45 -19.40 10.15
C LYS A 81 17.33 -18.57 9.54
N GLU A 82 17.32 -17.26 9.76
CA GLU A 82 16.33 -16.34 9.20
C GLU A 82 16.43 -16.29 7.67
N ALA A 83 17.64 -16.29 7.14
CA ALA A 83 17.88 -16.31 5.70
C ALA A 83 17.35 -17.62 5.06
N GLU A 84 17.56 -18.77 5.70
CA GLU A 84 17.03 -20.06 5.21
C GLU A 84 15.50 -20.11 5.30
N GLU A 85 14.89 -19.62 6.39
CA GLU A 85 13.44 -19.52 6.52
C GLU A 85 12.83 -18.57 5.45
N GLU A 86 13.52 -17.48 5.13
CA GLU A 86 13.09 -16.56 4.05
C GLU A 86 13.18 -17.22 2.68
N LYS A 87 14.25 -17.96 2.41
CA LYS A 87 14.44 -18.71 1.15
C LYS A 87 13.33 -19.72 0.94
N VAL A 88 13.05 -20.57 1.91
CA VAL A 88 11.93 -21.55 1.86
C VAL A 88 10.59 -20.86 1.61
N PHE A 89 10.37 -19.71 2.22
CA PHE A 89 9.16 -18.92 2.02
C PHE A 89 9.03 -18.44 0.56
N TRP A 90 10.11 -17.91 -0.04
CA TRP A 90 10.07 -17.42 -1.41
C TRP A 90 9.96 -18.55 -2.44
N GLU A 91 10.59 -19.69 -2.21
CA GLU A 91 10.42 -20.89 -3.06
C GLU A 91 8.95 -21.37 -3.10
N ALA A 92 8.29 -21.31 -1.96
CA ALA A 92 6.87 -21.62 -1.90
C ALA A 92 5.98 -20.54 -2.52
N PHE A 93 6.35 -19.28 -2.40
CA PHE A 93 5.67 -18.19 -3.10
C PHE A 93 5.81 -18.33 -4.62
N ASP A 94 6.96 -18.76 -5.12
CA ASP A 94 7.16 -19.07 -6.54
C ASP A 94 6.27 -20.25 -6.99
N THR A 95 6.21 -21.32 -6.19
CA THR A 95 5.28 -22.44 -6.45
C THR A 95 3.82 -21.98 -6.50
N PHE A 96 3.44 -21.05 -5.63
CA PHE A 96 2.09 -20.47 -5.62
C PHE A 96 1.81 -19.66 -6.89
N LYS A 97 2.76 -18.86 -7.35
CA LYS A 97 2.65 -18.09 -8.62
C LYS A 97 2.43 -19.05 -9.80
N ASP A 98 3.26 -20.09 -9.89
CA ASP A 98 3.16 -21.09 -10.96
C ASP A 98 1.80 -21.79 -10.93
N PHE A 99 1.33 -22.19 -9.75
CA PHE A 99 0.00 -22.78 -9.58
C PHE A 99 -1.11 -21.85 -10.08
N ILE A 100 -1.07 -20.56 -9.70
CA ILE A 100 -2.10 -19.61 -10.15
C ILE A 100 -2.05 -19.47 -11.68
N ALA A 101 -0.86 -19.29 -12.25
CA ALA A 101 -0.69 -19.04 -13.67
C ALA A 101 -1.10 -20.26 -14.52
N GLU A 102 -0.81 -21.47 -14.07
CA GLU A 102 -1.01 -22.67 -14.87
C GLU A 102 -2.35 -23.39 -14.59
N LYS A 103 -2.87 -23.30 -13.37
CA LYS A 103 -4.00 -24.15 -12.91
C LYS A 103 -5.28 -23.36 -12.64
N THR A 104 -5.29 -22.04 -12.86
CA THR A 104 -6.48 -21.22 -12.67
C THR A 104 -6.78 -20.37 -13.91
N ASN A 105 -7.98 -19.81 -13.96
CA ASN A 105 -8.39 -18.83 -14.97
C ASN A 105 -8.22 -17.38 -14.48
N CYS A 106 -7.45 -17.17 -13.41
CA CYS A 106 -7.14 -15.85 -12.90
C CYS A 106 -6.14 -15.12 -13.80
N THR A 107 -6.17 -13.81 -13.79
CA THR A 107 -5.10 -13.01 -14.42
C THR A 107 -3.93 -12.87 -13.46
N VAL A 108 -2.72 -13.02 -13.98
CA VAL A 108 -1.48 -12.77 -13.24
C VAL A 108 -0.75 -11.62 -13.92
N LEU A 109 -0.55 -10.52 -13.19
CA LEU A 109 0.18 -9.36 -13.66
C LEU A 109 1.54 -9.29 -12.98
N GLN A 110 2.58 -9.15 -13.76
CA GLN A 110 3.95 -8.90 -13.30
C GLN A 110 4.70 -8.05 -14.33
N HIS A 111 5.44 -7.06 -13.85
CA HIS A 111 6.32 -6.25 -14.68
C HIS A 111 7.67 -6.05 -13.97
N GLN A 112 8.77 -6.07 -14.73
CA GLN A 112 10.13 -6.01 -14.16
C GLN A 112 10.39 -4.76 -13.32
N GLN A 113 9.81 -3.62 -13.68
CA GLN A 113 10.07 -2.33 -13.06
C GLN A 113 8.91 -1.78 -12.24
N LEU A 114 7.76 -2.46 -12.18
CA LEU A 114 6.58 -2.02 -11.44
C LEU A 114 6.40 -2.86 -10.18
N GLU A 115 5.91 -2.22 -9.13
CA GLU A 115 5.46 -2.89 -7.91
C GLU A 115 4.00 -3.35 -8.08
N ALA A 116 3.53 -4.21 -7.19
CA ALA A 116 2.13 -4.68 -7.20
C ALA A 116 1.15 -3.51 -7.10
N ASP A 117 1.50 -2.46 -6.35
CA ASP A 117 0.70 -1.24 -6.17
C ASP A 117 0.48 -0.50 -7.49
N ASP A 118 1.53 -0.39 -8.31
CA ASP A 118 1.47 0.26 -9.63
C ASP A 118 0.54 -0.54 -10.58
N LEU A 119 0.63 -1.87 -10.52
CA LEU A 119 -0.21 -2.76 -11.34
C LEU A 119 -1.68 -2.70 -10.92
N ILE A 120 -1.97 -2.62 -9.62
CA ILE A 120 -3.32 -2.44 -9.08
C ILE A 120 -3.89 -1.09 -9.52
N ALA A 121 -3.13 -0.02 -9.35
CA ALA A 121 -3.54 1.31 -9.77
C ALA A 121 -3.80 1.40 -11.28
N GLY A 122 -2.90 0.83 -12.09
CA GLY A 122 -3.04 0.75 -13.54
C GLY A 122 -4.26 -0.05 -13.97
N TRP A 123 -4.57 -1.17 -13.30
CA TRP A 123 -5.78 -1.94 -13.57
C TRP A 123 -7.05 -1.13 -13.32
N ILE A 124 -7.13 -0.43 -12.19
CA ILE A 124 -8.26 0.43 -11.86
C ILE A 124 -8.44 1.55 -12.89
N GLN A 125 -7.34 2.18 -13.29
CA GLN A 125 -7.37 3.27 -14.30
C GLN A 125 -7.84 2.80 -15.68
N THR A 126 -7.48 1.57 -16.06
CA THR A 126 -7.88 0.99 -17.36
C THR A 126 -9.30 0.41 -17.35
N HIS A 127 -9.91 0.22 -16.17
CA HIS A 127 -11.27 -0.29 -15.99
C HIS A 127 -12.13 0.66 -15.12
N PRO A 128 -12.26 1.96 -15.47
CA PRO A 128 -12.82 2.98 -14.58
C PRO A 128 -14.31 2.81 -14.29
N ASN A 129 -15.02 2.04 -15.11
CA ASN A 129 -16.46 1.83 -14.98
C ASN A 129 -16.81 0.52 -14.24
N ASP A 130 -15.81 -0.21 -13.81
CA ASP A 130 -15.98 -1.48 -13.09
C ASP A 130 -15.78 -1.30 -11.58
N ASP A 131 -16.31 -2.23 -10.78
CA ASP A 131 -16.07 -2.28 -9.35
C ASP A 131 -14.75 -2.99 -9.05
N HIS A 132 -14.02 -2.50 -8.05
CA HIS A 132 -12.74 -3.04 -7.63
C HIS A 132 -12.69 -3.30 -6.13
N VAL A 133 -12.20 -4.48 -5.76
CA VAL A 133 -11.92 -4.86 -4.38
C VAL A 133 -10.44 -5.19 -4.26
N ILE A 134 -9.68 -4.32 -3.61
CA ILE A 134 -8.24 -4.52 -3.36
C ILE A 134 -8.09 -5.37 -2.11
N ILE A 135 -7.44 -6.52 -2.20
CA ILE A 135 -7.06 -7.33 -1.05
C ILE A 135 -5.64 -6.97 -0.64
N SER A 136 -5.51 -6.17 0.39
CA SER A 136 -4.24 -5.78 1.00
C SER A 136 -4.45 -5.20 2.39
N THR A 137 -3.41 -5.24 3.21
CA THR A 137 -3.35 -4.53 4.51
C THR A 137 -2.63 -3.19 4.40
N ASP A 138 -2.09 -2.85 3.23
CA ASP A 138 -1.35 -1.62 3.03
C ASP A 138 -2.27 -0.40 3.03
N SER A 139 -1.92 0.59 3.85
CA SER A 139 -2.69 1.84 3.94
C SER A 139 -2.54 2.74 2.70
N ASP A 140 -1.57 2.48 1.84
CA ASP A 140 -1.32 3.31 0.66
C ASP A 140 -2.43 3.19 -0.37
N PHE A 141 -3.11 2.05 -0.41
CA PHE A 141 -4.28 1.85 -1.25
C PHE A 141 -5.49 2.73 -0.88
N VAL A 142 -5.47 3.39 0.28
CA VAL A 142 -6.48 4.42 0.60
C VAL A 142 -6.48 5.54 -0.44
N GLN A 143 -5.35 5.79 -1.11
CA GLN A 143 -5.26 6.75 -2.22
C GLN A 143 -6.21 6.43 -3.39
N LEU A 144 -6.51 5.14 -3.58
CA LEU A 144 -7.33 4.64 -4.70
C LEU A 144 -8.80 4.48 -4.35
N ILE A 145 -9.20 4.73 -3.08
CA ILE A 145 -10.58 4.55 -2.64
C ILE A 145 -11.51 5.55 -3.34
N ALA A 146 -12.54 5.01 -3.96
CA ALA A 146 -13.55 5.74 -4.72
C ALA A 146 -14.91 5.04 -4.57
N PRO A 147 -16.02 5.59 -5.10
CA PRO A 147 -17.33 4.92 -5.04
C PRO A 147 -17.34 3.49 -5.57
N ASN A 148 -16.52 3.19 -6.57
CA ASN A 148 -16.36 1.87 -7.18
C ASN A 148 -15.06 1.14 -6.77
N VAL A 149 -14.26 1.69 -5.86
CA VAL A 149 -13.02 1.08 -5.37
C VAL A 149 -13.06 0.95 -3.85
N ARG A 150 -12.84 -0.24 -3.34
CA ARG A 150 -12.77 -0.53 -1.91
C ARG A 150 -11.57 -1.41 -1.59
N GLN A 151 -11.09 -1.34 -0.36
CA GLN A 151 -10.00 -2.18 0.12
C GLN A 151 -10.53 -3.15 1.19
N TYR A 152 -10.29 -4.43 1.01
CA TYR A 152 -10.58 -5.48 1.97
C TYR A 152 -9.32 -5.91 2.71
N ASN A 153 -9.32 -5.78 4.03
CA ASN A 153 -8.28 -6.28 4.92
C ASN A 153 -8.71 -7.64 5.48
N GLY A 154 -8.18 -8.72 4.91
CA GLY A 154 -8.54 -10.09 5.29
C GLY A 154 -8.09 -10.49 6.71
N VAL A 155 -7.10 -9.81 7.29
CA VAL A 155 -6.62 -10.05 8.67
C VAL A 155 -7.59 -9.47 9.70
N MET A 156 -8.02 -8.24 9.47
CA MET A 156 -8.95 -7.53 10.37
C MET A 156 -10.41 -7.80 10.04
N GLU A 157 -10.70 -8.45 8.90
CA GLU A 157 -12.04 -8.63 8.34
C GLU A 157 -12.80 -7.29 8.24
N THR A 158 -12.11 -6.26 7.75
CA THR A 158 -12.68 -4.92 7.58
C THR A 158 -12.58 -4.47 6.13
N THR A 159 -13.53 -3.66 5.71
CA THR A 159 -13.54 -3.06 4.37
C THR A 159 -13.48 -1.54 4.49
N THR A 160 -12.50 -0.94 3.84
CA THR A 160 -12.38 0.51 3.69
C THR A 160 -13.09 0.94 2.41
N THR A 161 -14.02 1.86 2.53
CA THR A 161 -14.82 2.42 1.42
C THR A 161 -14.74 3.94 1.45
N HIS A 162 -15.24 4.60 0.41
CA HIS A 162 -15.34 6.07 0.37
C HIS A 162 -16.32 6.64 1.42
N GLU A 163 -17.18 5.81 2.01
CA GLU A 163 -18.09 6.21 3.09
C GLU A 163 -17.52 5.92 4.49
N GLY A 164 -16.45 5.13 4.58
CA GLY A 164 -15.76 4.81 5.82
C GLY A 164 -15.33 3.35 5.93
N ILE A 165 -14.93 2.96 7.13
CA ILE A 165 -14.45 1.61 7.41
C ILE A 165 -15.57 0.80 8.06
N ILE A 166 -15.92 -0.33 7.48
CA ILE A 166 -16.93 -1.26 7.96
C ILE A 166 -16.34 -2.61 8.37
N ASP A 167 -16.95 -3.25 9.35
CA ASP A 167 -16.62 -4.61 9.78
C ASP A 167 -17.32 -5.66 8.89
N LYS A 168 -17.07 -6.95 9.17
CA LYS A 168 -17.70 -8.08 8.47
C LYS A 168 -19.23 -8.15 8.60
N LYS A 169 -19.83 -7.38 9.50
CA LYS A 169 -21.29 -7.27 9.68
C LYS A 169 -21.88 -6.03 9.00
N GLY A 170 -21.04 -5.29 8.25
CA GLY A 170 -21.44 -4.04 7.60
C GLY A 170 -21.59 -2.85 8.56
N LYS A 171 -21.12 -2.97 9.81
CA LYS A 171 -21.18 -1.87 10.79
C LYS A 171 -19.93 -1.03 10.72
N ARG A 172 -20.07 0.28 10.97
CA ARG A 172 -18.91 1.18 11.08
C ARG A 172 -17.97 0.73 12.19
N VAL A 173 -16.70 0.67 11.89
CA VAL A 173 -15.65 0.33 12.87
C VAL A 173 -15.46 1.51 13.81
N ILE A 174 -15.53 1.23 15.11
CA ILE A 174 -15.34 2.21 16.17
C ILE A 174 -13.88 2.27 16.58
N ASP A 175 -13.34 3.46 16.72
CA ASP A 175 -12.03 3.68 17.31
C ASP A 175 -12.13 3.46 18.82
N LYS A 176 -11.30 2.53 19.36
CA LYS A 176 -11.34 2.16 20.77
C LYS A 176 -10.88 3.26 21.72
N LYS A 177 -10.15 4.26 21.23
CA LYS A 177 -9.62 5.35 22.05
C LYS A 177 -10.62 6.50 22.17
N THR A 178 -11.28 6.85 21.05
CA THR A 178 -12.24 7.96 21.01
C THR A 178 -13.67 7.52 21.22
N ASN A 179 -13.97 6.24 21.08
CA ASN A 179 -15.32 5.65 21.06
C ASN A 179 -16.23 6.22 19.94
N GLU A 180 -15.62 6.76 18.90
CA GLU A 180 -16.30 7.29 17.73
C GLU A 180 -16.05 6.40 16.52
N ALA A 181 -16.90 6.52 15.49
CA ALA A 181 -16.64 5.84 14.22
C ALA A 181 -15.31 6.33 13.63
N LYS A 182 -14.48 5.39 13.16
CA LYS A 182 -13.25 5.75 12.45
C LYS A 182 -13.56 6.74 11.34
N ALA A 183 -12.68 7.73 11.18
CA ALA A 183 -12.84 8.77 10.17
C ALA A 183 -13.01 8.18 8.76
N VAL A 184 -13.80 8.86 7.95
CA VAL A 184 -13.90 8.55 6.52
C VAL A 184 -12.53 8.79 5.88
N PRO A 185 -12.04 7.85 5.06
CA PRO A 185 -10.78 8.03 4.36
C PRO A 185 -10.82 9.28 3.47
N ASN A 186 -9.73 10.02 3.48
CA ASN A 186 -9.51 11.15 2.57
C ASN A 186 -8.24 10.87 1.75
N PRO A 187 -8.38 10.31 0.53
CA PRO A 187 -7.26 9.95 -0.34
C PRO A 187 -6.30 11.10 -0.62
N GLU A 188 -6.82 12.28 -0.93
CA GLU A 188 -6.02 13.47 -1.24
C GLU A 188 -5.22 13.97 -0.03
N TRP A 189 -5.84 13.97 1.16
CA TRP A 189 -5.14 14.33 2.38
C TRP A 189 -4.04 13.33 2.72
N LEU A 190 -4.32 12.03 2.62
CA LEU A 190 -3.32 10.99 2.89
C LEU A 190 -2.11 11.15 1.98
N LEU A 191 -2.32 11.34 0.68
CA LEU A 191 -1.24 11.53 -0.28
C LEU A 191 -0.44 12.80 0.06
N PHE A 192 -1.11 13.93 0.28
CA PHE A 192 -0.45 15.17 0.63
C PHE A 192 0.37 15.05 1.93
N GLU A 193 -0.22 14.49 2.98
CA GLU A 193 0.46 14.31 4.27
C GLU A 193 1.70 13.41 4.13
N LYS A 194 1.61 12.30 3.40
CA LYS A 194 2.74 11.41 3.12
C LYS A 194 3.83 12.12 2.29
N CYS A 195 3.46 12.87 1.27
CA CYS A 195 4.43 13.64 0.49
C CYS A 195 5.19 14.67 1.35
N MET A 196 4.52 15.30 2.31
CA MET A 196 5.14 16.29 3.19
C MET A 196 5.95 15.65 4.33
N ARG A 197 5.44 14.59 4.96
CA ARG A 197 6.09 13.92 6.11
C ARG A 197 7.09 12.85 5.70
N GLY A 198 7.06 12.40 4.44
CA GLY A 198 7.76 11.23 3.97
C GLY A 198 7.07 9.92 4.37
N ASP A 199 7.67 8.83 3.95
CA ASP A 199 7.26 7.48 4.33
C ASP A 199 8.45 6.69 4.89
N PRO A 200 8.54 6.54 6.21
CA PRO A 200 9.62 5.78 6.84
C PRO A 200 9.63 4.29 6.45
N THR A 201 8.46 3.73 6.11
CA THR A 201 8.34 2.32 5.72
C THR A 201 9.07 2.05 4.41
N ASP A 202 8.99 2.99 3.47
CA ASP A 202 9.64 2.95 2.17
C ASP A 202 10.93 3.79 2.11
N ASN A 203 11.37 4.29 3.25
CA ASN A 203 12.56 5.12 3.39
C ASN A 203 12.52 6.37 2.49
N VAL A 204 11.35 6.98 2.36
CA VAL A 204 11.13 8.26 1.70
C VAL A 204 11.22 9.37 2.74
N PHE A 205 12.19 10.29 2.59
CA PHE A 205 12.43 11.33 3.56
C PHE A 205 11.40 12.46 3.49
N SER A 206 11.14 13.07 4.66
CA SER A 206 10.23 14.21 4.77
C SER A 206 10.65 15.38 3.88
N ALA A 207 9.69 15.96 3.16
CA ALA A 207 9.90 17.21 2.44
C ALA A 207 10.01 18.41 3.40
N TYR A 208 9.31 18.36 4.54
CA TYR A 208 9.38 19.39 5.56
C TYR A 208 9.36 18.78 6.98
N PRO A 209 10.54 18.49 7.55
CA PRO A 209 10.64 17.88 8.87
C PRO A 209 9.98 18.70 9.97
N LYS A 210 9.35 18.02 10.93
CA LYS A 210 8.74 18.62 12.13
C LYS A 210 7.61 19.63 11.84
N VAL A 211 7.07 19.69 10.63
CA VAL A 211 5.93 20.55 10.31
C VAL A 211 4.71 20.18 11.16
N ARG A 212 4.06 21.19 11.73
CA ARG A 212 2.87 20.99 12.57
C ARG A 212 1.66 20.64 11.71
N LYS A 213 0.79 19.78 12.24
CA LYS A 213 -0.40 19.29 11.54
C LYS A 213 -1.31 20.43 11.06
N ASN A 214 -1.57 21.42 11.91
CA ASN A 214 -2.39 22.57 11.53
C ASN A 214 -1.83 23.36 10.34
N LYS A 215 -0.50 23.47 10.21
CA LYS A 215 0.12 24.11 9.05
C LYS A 215 -0.01 23.28 7.78
N LEU A 216 0.03 21.95 7.90
CA LEU A 216 -0.27 21.07 6.78
C LEU A 216 -1.73 21.21 6.35
N GLU A 217 -2.67 21.26 7.30
CA GLU A 217 -4.10 21.42 7.01
C GLU A 217 -4.40 22.78 6.33
N GLU A 218 -3.80 23.87 6.80
CA GLU A 218 -3.90 25.19 6.17
C GLU A 218 -3.42 25.15 4.71
N ALA A 219 -2.23 24.58 4.46
CA ALA A 219 -1.67 24.48 3.11
C ALA A 219 -2.48 23.52 2.22
N PHE A 220 -2.95 22.40 2.75
CA PHE A 220 -3.80 21.46 2.02
C PHE A 220 -5.10 22.10 1.56
N ASN A 221 -5.79 22.82 2.45
CA ASN A 221 -7.04 23.51 2.12
C ASN A 221 -6.86 24.60 1.06
N ASP A 222 -5.68 25.20 1.00
CA ASP A 222 -5.32 26.30 0.11
C ASP A 222 -4.63 25.84 -1.20
N ARG A 223 -4.36 24.52 -1.36
CA ARG A 223 -3.56 23.98 -2.47
C ARG A 223 -4.15 24.20 -3.85
N ALA A 224 -5.48 24.11 -3.97
CA ALA A 224 -6.15 24.22 -5.27
C ALA A 224 -6.02 25.63 -5.88
N SER A 225 -6.08 26.66 -5.05
CA SER A 225 -5.90 28.07 -5.44
C SER A 225 -4.44 28.50 -5.47
N LYS A 226 -3.51 27.64 -4.99
CA LYS A 226 -2.12 28.03 -4.70
C LYS A 226 -2.03 29.30 -3.88
N GLY A 227 -2.88 29.42 -2.86
CA GLY A 227 -3.02 30.60 -2.03
C GLY A 227 -1.83 30.80 -1.09
N PHE A 228 -2.01 31.70 -0.12
CA PHE A 228 -0.92 32.15 0.75
C PHE A 228 -0.31 31.02 1.59
N ALA A 229 -1.14 30.16 2.20
CA ALA A 229 -0.64 29.09 3.08
C ALA A 229 0.13 28.03 2.30
N TRP A 230 -0.35 27.65 1.11
CA TRP A 230 0.35 26.75 0.18
C TRP A 230 1.70 27.33 -0.23
N ASN A 231 1.71 28.56 -0.78
CA ASN A 231 2.94 29.18 -1.27
C ASN A 231 3.96 29.39 -0.14
N ASN A 232 3.51 29.85 1.02
CA ASN A 232 4.38 30.04 2.18
C ASN A 232 5.04 28.73 2.62
N MET A 233 4.33 27.61 2.55
CA MET A 233 4.89 26.29 2.87
C MET A 233 5.87 25.82 1.80
N MET A 234 5.51 25.87 0.53
CA MET A 234 6.33 25.34 -0.57
C MET A 234 7.60 26.14 -0.82
N LEU A 235 7.63 27.41 -0.46
CA LEU A 235 8.81 28.27 -0.56
C LEU A 235 9.80 28.11 0.60
N GLN A 236 9.46 27.33 1.64
CA GLN A 236 10.37 27.11 2.77
C GLN A 236 11.61 26.33 2.34
N ARG A 237 12.69 26.59 3.10
CA ARG A 237 13.95 25.86 3.00
C ARG A 237 14.35 25.37 4.38
N TRP A 238 15.08 24.29 4.43
CA TRP A 238 15.63 23.76 5.66
C TRP A 238 16.98 23.09 5.39
N VAL A 239 17.77 22.92 6.45
CA VAL A 239 19.11 22.31 6.34
C VAL A 239 19.08 21.01 7.15
N ASP A 240 19.56 19.92 6.56
CA ASP A 240 19.66 18.63 7.21
C ASP A 240 20.88 18.55 8.16
N HIS A 241 21.04 17.42 8.85
CA HIS A 241 22.13 17.18 9.78
C HIS A 241 23.53 17.10 9.12
N ASN A 242 23.59 16.95 7.80
CA ASN A 242 24.83 16.97 7.02
C ASN A 242 25.16 18.36 6.46
N GLY A 243 24.32 19.36 6.74
CA GLY A 243 24.48 20.70 6.23
C GLY A 243 23.96 20.92 4.81
N VAL A 244 23.17 19.98 4.28
CA VAL A 244 22.58 20.10 2.93
C VAL A 244 21.29 20.91 3.00
N GLU A 245 21.20 21.96 2.15
CA GLU A 245 19.98 22.75 2.00
C GLU A 245 18.95 21.99 1.16
N HIS A 246 17.73 21.94 1.65
CA HIS A 246 16.56 21.37 1.02
C HIS A 246 15.50 22.44 0.72
N ARG A 247 14.79 22.28 -0.38
CA ARG A 247 13.63 23.09 -0.76
C ARG A 247 12.38 22.26 -0.65
N VAL A 248 11.42 22.74 0.13
CA VAL A 248 10.20 21.97 0.43
C VAL A 248 9.45 21.58 -0.83
N LEU A 249 9.32 22.48 -1.81
CA LEU A 249 8.63 22.15 -3.08
C LEU A 249 9.32 21.03 -3.84
N GLU A 250 10.65 21.08 -3.99
CA GLU A 250 11.42 20.09 -4.74
C GLU A 250 11.32 18.70 -4.09
N ASP A 251 11.44 18.65 -2.77
CA ASP A 251 11.32 17.43 -1.99
C ASP A 251 9.87 16.91 -1.99
N TYR A 252 8.86 17.78 -1.96
CA TYR A 252 7.45 17.42 -2.09
C TYR A 252 7.14 16.80 -3.47
N GLU A 253 7.62 17.39 -4.55
CA GLU A 253 7.43 16.87 -5.91
C GLU A 253 8.13 15.53 -6.11
N ARG A 254 9.36 15.38 -5.58
CA ARG A 254 10.06 14.09 -5.53
C ARG A 254 9.24 13.04 -4.79
N ASN A 255 8.76 13.37 -3.59
CA ASN A 255 7.99 12.45 -2.77
C ASN A 255 6.65 12.10 -3.44
N ARG A 256 5.99 13.07 -4.07
CA ARG A 256 4.77 12.83 -4.83
C ARG A 256 5.01 11.84 -5.96
N LYS A 257 6.09 11.99 -6.71
CA LYS A 257 6.44 11.05 -7.77
C LYS A 257 6.69 9.62 -7.24
N LEU A 258 7.20 9.49 -6.01
CA LEU A 258 7.46 8.18 -5.39
C LEU A 258 6.21 7.53 -4.79
N ILE A 259 5.27 8.33 -4.26
CA ILE A 259 4.17 7.88 -3.39
C ILE A 259 2.82 7.86 -4.12
N ASP A 260 2.59 8.76 -5.09
CA ASP A 260 1.33 8.89 -5.80
C ASP A 260 1.12 7.70 -6.75
N LEU A 261 0.20 6.79 -6.39
CA LEU A 261 -0.12 5.60 -7.18
C LEU A 261 -0.93 5.92 -8.44
N ALA A 262 -1.64 7.05 -8.46
CA ALA A 262 -2.47 7.45 -9.60
C ALA A 262 -1.67 8.14 -10.71
N ALA A 263 -0.44 8.57 -10.43
CA ALA A 263 0.42 9.30 -11.38
C ALA A 263 1.47 8.41 -12.07
N GLN A 264 1.36 7.08 -11.95
CA GLN A 264 2.33 6.10 -12.48
C GLN A 264 2.02 5.73 -13.93
#